data_51c1d69ffbb7a64257fd8a4d815c6d33
#
_entry.id   51c1d69ffbb7a64257fd8a4d815c6d33
#
_cell.length_a   1.000
_cell.length_b   1.000
_cell.length_c   1.000
_cell.angle_alpha   90.00
_cell.angle_beta   90.00
_cell.angle_gamma   90.00
#
_symmetry.space_group_name_H-M   'P 1'
#
loop_
_entity.id
_entity.type
_entity.pdbx_description
1 polymer ?
#
loop_
_entity_poly.entity_id
_entity_poly.type
_entity_poly.pdbx_seq_one_letter_code
_entity_poly.pdbx_strand_id
1 'polypeptide(L)'
;MALTLARLYLASSGSLRVGTRDYAEIPDADLGARLGYVGPNAYIFSASLRDNIAYGLRQRVLAPSENAEREKLLAEAARAGNLPLDIEAQWIDYSTAGASDAADFDRVASAILAKVDMAEDVFLLGLRGQVDPNKKRAVADAILTARAAFRQRLGGTQPDPALKGLVEIFDPERYNDNATLAENLLFGTALDASLASDSLASQPDFLRVLAETGMLDELVPMGRKVAETMVELFADLPAGHEFFDRFSFIAADDLPLYQAVLGRTALLADGSMPTNMASEDRARLLSLPLKLVDARHRLGLIDTAFKARVLDSRRALREKLPEKLRQKIAYFDPDTYNAAISIQDNILFGRIAYGQAKAQASVGAAIRDVLDALGLRERVFEIGLDFQVGVAGSRLSAPQRQKLALARALAKRPDLLVLNDAVAALERSAQVRMVETLCQASAGRTLIWATQDTASAAQFERVLVFAEQRLVQDGSYDELAARDGQLKELIGT
;
A
#
# COMPACT_ATOMS: atom_id res chain seq x y z
N MET A 1 6.90 -29.33 17.86
CA MET A 1 6.92 -28.75 19.22
C MET A 1 6.32 -27.35 19.26
N ALA A 2 6.81 -26.36 18.49
CA ALA A 2 6.23 -24.98 18.50
C ALA A 2 4.71 -24.96 18.26
N LEU A 3 4.21 -25.73 17.29
CA LEU A 3 2.78 -25.83 17.00
C LEU A 3 1.97 -26.50 18.13
N THR A 4 2.57 -27.44 18.85
CA THR A 4 1.93 -28.06 20.03
C THR A 4 1.88 -27.09 21.21
N LEU A 5 2.95 -26.31 21.42
CA LEU A 5 2.96 -25.22 22.40
C LEU A 5 1.98 -24.11 22.08
N ALA A 6 1.78 -23.84 20.78
CA ALA A 6 0.76 -22.90 20.29
C ALA A 6 -0.67 -23.47 20.31
N ARG A 7 -0.84 -24.73 20.72
CA ARG A 7 -2.12 -25.49 20.70
C ARG A 7 -2.79 -25.58 19.34
N LEU A 8 -1.97 -25.46 18.26
CA LEU A 8 -2.41 -25.68 16.88
C LEU A 8 -2.43 -27.17 16.52
N TYR A 9 -1.62 -27.98 17.22
CA TYR A 9 -1.63 -29.42 17.17
C TYR A 9 -1.73 -30.01 18.58
N LEU A 10 -2.52 -31.04 18.76
CA LEU A 10 -2.61 -31.77 20.00
C LEU A 10 -1.45 -32.78 20.11
N ALA A 11 -0.93 -33.01 21.32
CA ALA A 11 0.01 -34.07 21.57
C ALA A 11 -0.69 -35.43 21.39
N SER A 12 -0.10 -36.35 20.61
CA SER A 12 -0.63 -37.69 20.40
C SER A 12 -0.42 -38.59 21.59
N SER A 13 0.59 -38.30 22.43
CA SER A 13 0.90 -39.02 23.66
C SER A 13 1.72 -38.15 24.61
N GLY A 14 1.84 -38.55 25.87
CA GLY A 14 2.50 -37.79 26.91
C GLY A 14 1.62 -36.73 27.54
N SER A 15 2.21 -35.86 28.37
CA SER A 15 1.50 -34.75 29.03
C SER A 15 2.30 -33.44 28.90
N LEU A 16 1.60 -32.36 28.62
CA LEU A 16 2.13 -30.99 28.68
C LEU A 16 1.43 -30.29 29.82
N ARG A 17 2.19 -29.65 30.70
CA ARG A 17 1.63 -28.96 31.88
C ARG A 17 2.16 -27.55 32.03
N VAL A 18 1.30 -26.68 32.57
CA VAL A 18 1.67 -25.33 33.02
C VAL A 18 1.45 -25.29 34.53
N GLY A 19 2.55 -25.32 35.28
CA GLY A 19 2.49 -25.57 36.71
C GLY A 19 1.92 -26.95 36.99
N THR A 20 0.83 -27.02 37.74
CA THR A 20 0.13 -28.27 38.11
C THR A 20 -0.99 -28.63 37.14
N ARG A 21 -1.43 -27.71 36.25
CA ARG A 21 -2.56 -27.93 35.34
C ARG A 21 -2.12 -28.60 34.05
N ASP A 22 -2.94 -29.54 33.57
CA ASP A 22 -2.76 -30.06 32.22
C ASP A 22 -3.04 -28.95 31.19
N TYR A 23 -2.16 -28.82 30.23
CA TYR A 23 -2.26 -27.79 29.19
C TYR A 23 -3.52 -27.96 28.32
N ALA A 24 -3.96 -29.21 28.13
CA ALA A 24 -5.16 -29.52 27.38
C ALA A 24 -6.44 -29.07 28.07
N GLU A 25 -6.44 -28.97 29.41
CA GLU A 25 -7.60 -28.58 30.23
C GLU A 25 -7.74 -27.06 30.40
N ILE A 26 -6.73 -26.26 29.97
CA ILE A 26 -6.81 -24.80 30.04
C ILE A 26 -7.86 -24.30 29.03
N PRO A 27 -8.86 -23.51 29.44
CA PRO A 27 -9.85 -22.95 28.50
C PRO A 27 -9.18 -22.15 27.38
N ASP A 28 -9.71 -22.26 26.15
CA ASP A 28 -9.17 -21.57 24.99
C ASP A 28 -9.15 -20.05 25.14
N ALA A 29 -10.14 -19.49 25.85
CA ALA A 29 -10.21 -18.07 26.14
C ALA A 29 -9.03 -17.61 27.04
N ASP A 30 -8.71 -18.40 28.08
CA ASP A 30 -7.61 -18.09 29.01
C ASP A 30 -6.25 -18.23 28.32
N LEU A 31 -6.08 -19.32 27.56
CA LEU A 31 -4.86 -19.53 26.78
C LEU A 31 -4.75 -18.47 25.71
N GLY A 32 -5.84 -18.22 24.97
CA GLY A 32 -5.90 -17.22 23.94
C GLY A 32 -5.56 -15.81 24.44
N ALA A 33 -5.85 -15.45 25.70
CA ALA A 33 -5.46 -14.19 26.29
C ALA A 33 -3.94 -14.09 26.57
N ARG A 34 -3.29 -15.19 26.94
CA ARG A 34 -1.91 -15.23 27.46
C ARG A 34 -0.87 -15.72 26.49
N LEU A 35 -1.28 -16.42 25.42
CA LEU A 35 -0.40 -17.01 24.43
C LEU A 35 -0.35 -16.12 23.16
N GLY A 36 0.84 -15.75 22.73
CA GLY A 36 1.13 -15.19 21.40
C GLY A 36 1.80 -16.25 20.52
N TYR A 37 1.35 -16.39 19.29
CA TYR A 37 2.01 -17.24 18.28
C TYR A 37 2.21 -16.48 16.98
N VAL A 38 3.41 -16.58 16.40
CA VAL A 38 3.72 -16.11 15.06
C VAL A 38 4.47 -17.19 14.30
N GLY A 39 3.93 -17.60 13.16
CA GLY A 39 4.55 -18.59 12.27
C GLY A 39 5.10 -17.96 10.99
N PRO A 40 5.70 -18.78 10.10
CA PRO A 40 6.29 -18.31 8.85
C PRO A 40 5.24 -17.71 7.90
N ASN A 41 4.02 -18.25 7.91
CA ASN A 41 2.89 -17.82 7.08
C ASN A 41 1.87 -17.11 7.96
N ALA A 42 2.15 -15.86 8.33
CA ALA A 42 1.25 -15.08 9.15
C ALA A 42 -0.01 -14.70 8.36
N TYR A 43 -1.19 -15.06 8.88
CA TYR A 43 -2.45 -14.62 8.31
C TYR A 43 -2.72 -13.15 8.63
N ILE A 44 -3.01 -12.37 7.60
CA ILE A 44 -3.33 -10.95 7.70
C ILE A 44 -4.80 -10.78 7.28
N PHE A 45 -5.60 -10.13 8.14
CA PHE A 45 -7.02 -9.88 7.88
C PHE A 45 -7.20 -8.75 6.88
N SER A 46 -8.23 -8.86 6.03
CA SER A 46 -8.64 -7.82 5.07
C SER A 46 -9.26 -6.62 5.80
N ALA A 47 -8.43 -5.85 6.48
CA ALA A 47 -8.79 -4.73 7.33
C ALA A 47 -7.66 -3.68 7.29
N SER A 48 -7.75 -2.64 8.11
CA SER A 48 -6.66 -1.67 8.28
C SER A 48 -5.45 -2.27 9.01
N LEU A 49 -4.30 -1.59 8.96
CA LEU A 49 -3.15 -1.94 9.80
C LEU A 49 -3.51 -1.87 11.28
N ARG A 50 -4.21 -0.79 11.69
CA ARG A 50 -4.70 -0.60 13.07
C ARG A 50 -5.53 -1.80 13.53
N ASP A 51 -6.54 -2.20 12.75
CA ASP A 51 -7.41 -3.32 13.09
C ASP A 51 -6.65 -4.65 13.16
N ASN A 52 -5.67 -4.84 12.30
CA ASN A 52 -4.80 -6.01 12.33
C ASN A 52 -3.98 -6.06 13.61
N ILE A 53 -3.42 -4.94 14.09
CA ILE A 53 -2.67 -4.88 15.35
C ILE A 53 -3.61 -5.11 16.54
N ALA A 54 -4.78 -4.45 16.54
CA ALA A 54 -5.77 -4.55 17.60
C ALA A 54 -6.53 -5.89 17.64
N TYR A 55 -6.41 -6.72 16.60
CA TYR A 55 -7.19 -7.97 16.51
C TYR A 55 -7.00 -8.89 17.73
N GLY A 56 -5.77 -9.01 18.22
CA GLY A 56 -5.45 -9.82 19.41
C GLY A 56 -6.04 -9.31 20.74
N LEU A 57 -6.59 -8.09 20.73
CA LEU A 57 -7.22 -7.46 21.90
C LEU A 57 -8.74 -7.72 21.95
N ARG A 58 -9.29 -8.38 20.95
CA ARG A 58 -10.71 -8.75 20.89
C ARG A 58 -10.93 -10.07 21.64
N GLN A 59 -11.24 -9.98 22.92
CA GLN A 59 -11.37 -11.16 23.78
C GLN A 59 -12.79 -11.40 24.27
N ARG A 60 -13.53 -10.35 24.56
CA ARG A 60 -14.90 -10.37 25.07
C ARG A 60 -15.64 -9.08 24.73
N VAL A 61 -16.97 -9.13 24.77
CA VAL A 61 -17.77 -7.91 24.68
C VAL A 61 -17.56 -7.08 25.96
N LEU A 62 -17.09 -5.85 25.80
CA LEU A 62 -16.89 -4.89 26.90
C LEU A 62 -18.13 -4.03 27.11
N ALA A 63 -18.76 -3.58 26.03
CA ALA A 63 -20.00 -2.84 26.01
C ALA A 63 -20.84 -3.22 24.79
N PRO A 64 -22.17 -3.27 24.91
CA PRO A 64 -23.04 -3.55 23.77
C PRO A 64 -22.95 -2.41 22.75
N SER A 65 -23.34 -2.71 21.50
CA SER A 65 -23.48 -1.68 20.46
C SER A 65 -24.62 -0.72 20.78
N GLU A 66 -24.53 0.52 20.30
CA GLU A 66 -25.60 1.52 20.36
C GLU A 66 -26.66 1.34 19.27
N ASN A 67 -26.58 0.23 18.50
CA ASN A 67 -27.54 -0.06 17.43
C ASN A 67 -28.95 -0.28 17.97
N ALA A 68 -29.90 0.56 17.57
CA ALA A 68 -31.29 0.48 17.99
C ALA A 68 -31.98 -0.84 17.60
N GLU A 69 -31.51 -1.53 16.56
CA GLU A 69 -32.03 -2.82 16.11
C GLU A 69 -31.27 -4.03 16.70
N ARG A 70 -30.32 -3.81 17.59
CA ARG A 70 -29.45 -4.84 18.18
C ARG A 70 -30.22 -6.07 18.67
N GLU A 71 -31.26 -5.87 19.49
CA GLU A 71 -32.03 -6.98 20.07
C GLU A 71 -32.74 -7.80 18.99
N LYS A 72 -33.28 -7.15 17.96
CA LYS A 72 -33.90 -7.79 16.81
C LYS A 72 -32.91 -8.63 16.02
N LEU A 73 -31.71 -8.08 15.75
CA LEU A 73 -30.63 -8.78 15.04
C LEU A 73 -30.12 -10.00 15.82
N LEU A 74 -29.95 -9.88 17.14
CA LEU A 74 -29.55 -11.00 18.00
C LEU A 74 -30.61 -12.09 18.04
N ALA A 75 -31.91 -11.73 18.15
CA ALA A 75 -33.02 -12.66 18.13
C ALA A 75 -33.17 -13.36 16.75
N GLU A 76 -32.89 -12.65 15.66
CA GLU A 76 -32.87 -13.19 14.31
C GLU A 76 -31.73 -14.17 14.10
N ALA A 77 -30.51 -13.84 14.55
CA ALA A 77 -29.35 -14.73 14.53
C ALA A 77 -29.63 -16.03 15.30
N ALA A 78 -30.21 -15.94 16.52
CA ALA A 78 -30.58 -17.11 17.33
C ALA A 78 -31.63 -17.99 16.63
N ARG A 79 -32.65 -17.39 16.01
CA ARG A 79 -33.65 -18.12 15.25
C ARG A 79 -33.10 -18.82 14.01
N ALA A 80 -32.09 -18.24 13.40
CA ALA A 80 -31.37 -18.80 12.26
C ALA A 80 -30.34 -19.89 12.64
N GLY A 81 -30.19 -20.20 13.94
CA GLY A 81 -29.22 -21.16 14.43
C GLY A 81 -27.78 -20.62 14.49
N ASN A 82 -27.60 -19.33 14.30
CA ASN A 82 -26.31 -18.63 14.45
C ASN A 82 -26.07 -18.24 15.91
N LEU A 83 -24.79 -18.04 16.26
CA LEU A 83 -24.45 -17.45 17.55
C LEU A 83 -25.00 -16.01 17.62
N PRO A 84 -25.73 -15.64 18.66
CA PRO A 84 -26.27 -14.28 18.83
C PRO A 84 -25.17 -13.34 19.34
N LEU A 85 -24.20 -13.06 18.48
CA LEU A 85 -23.06 -12.17 18.78
C LEU A 85 -23.36 -10.76 18.27
N ASP A 86 -23.19 -9.78 19.15
CA ASP A 86 -23.23 -8.38 18.80
C ASP A 86 -21.91 -7.99 18.10
N ILE A 87 -21.90 -8.04 16.78
CA ILE A 87 -20.70 -7.81 15.95
C ILE A 87 -20.23 -6.35 16.08
N GLU A 88 -21.15 -5.40 16.29
CA GLU A 88 -20.87 -3.97 16.42
C GLU A 88 -20.55 -3.55 17.86
N ALA A 89 -20.60 -4.48 18.81
CA ALA A 89 -20.22 -4.21 20.20
C ALA A 89 -18.76 -3.80 20.34
N GLN A 90 -18.43 -3.19 21.48
CA GLN A 90 -17.04 -2.89 21.81
C GLN A 90 -16.33 -4.17 22.25
N TRP A 91 -15.52 -4.72 21.36
CA TRP A 91 -14.76 -5.95 21.57
C TRP A 91 -13.31 -5.72 21.98
N ILE A 92 -12.73 -4.54 21.67
CA ILE A 92 -11.30 -4.27 21.81
C ILE A 92 -11.01 -3.78 23.22
N ASP A 93 -10.26 -4.59 23.97
CA ASP A 93 -9.72 -4.19 25.28
C ASP A 93 -8.36 -3.53 25.11
N TYR A 94 -8.36 -2.20 24.94
CA TYR A 94 -7.15 -1.42 24.79
C TYR A 94 -6.24 -1.48 26.03
N SER A 95 -6.79 -1.71 27.21
CA SER A 95 -6.02 -1.81 28.46
C SER A 95 -5.02 -2.98 28.44
N THR A 96 -5.34 -4.06 27.74
CA THR A 96 -4.43 -5.20 27.53
C THR A 96 -3.13 -4.76 26.85
N ALA A 97 -3.20 -3.83 25.89
CA ALA A 97 -2.02 -3.25 25.24
C ALA A 97 -1.35 -2.15 26.07
N GLY A 98 -1.98 -1.70 27.17
CA GLY A 98 -1.54 -0.58 27.99
C GLY A 98 -1.97 0.78 27.44
N ALA A 99 -3.07 0.83 26.69
CA ALA A 99 -3.69 2.05 26.22
C ALA A 99 -5.00 2.31 26.96
N SER A 100 -5.34 3.59 27.17
CA SER A 100 -6.57 3.99 27.86
C SER A 100 -7.82 3.87 26.97
N ASP A 101 -7.66 4.12 25.68
CA ASP A 101 -8.72 4.16 24.68
C ASP A 101 -8.17 3.97 23.26
N ALA A 102 -9.03 4.12 22.26
CA ALA A 102 -8.65 3.98 20.85
C ALA A 102 -7.64 5.04 20.38
N ALA A 103 -7.72 6.26 20.90
CA ALA A 103 -6.80 7.33 20.50
C ALA A 103 -5.40 7.12 21.11
N ASP A 104 -5.33 6.71 22.39
CA ASP A 104 -4.07 6.35 23.05
C ASP A 104 -3.45 5.08 22.43
N PHE A 105 -4.29 4.19 21.89
CA PHE A 105 -3.81 2.98 21.19
C PHE A 105 -2.95 3.31 19.97
N ASP A 106 -3.20 4.39 19.26
CA ASP A 106 -2.37 4.79 18.11
C ASP A 106 -0.93 5.10 18.55
N ARG A 107 -0.75 5.73 19.71
CA ARG A 107 0.57 5.94 20.31
C ARG A 107 1.24 4.61 20.71
N VAL A 108 0.48 3.69 21.30
CA VAL A 108 0.99 2.35 21.66
C VAL A 108 1.34 1.55 20.41
N ALA A 109 0.49 1.58 19.39
CA ALA A 109 0.73 0.91 18.11
C ALA A 109 2.00 1.46 17.42
N SER A 110 2.20 2.80 17.46
CA SER A 110 3.42 3.43 16.95
C SER A 110 4.68 2.89 17.64
N ALA A 111 4.66 2.80 18.97
CA ALA A 111 5.78 2.26 19.75
C ALA A 111 6.04 0.77 19.44
N ILE A 112 4.98 -0.02 19.24
CA ILE A 112 5.11 -1.44 18.87
C ILE A 112 5.66 -1.57 17.43
N LEU A 113 5.16 -0.78 16.50
CA LEU A 113 5.62 -0.79 15.09
C LEU A 113 7.07 -0.34 14.97
N ALA A 114 7.53 0.58 15.82
CA ALA A 114 8.94 0.94 15.91
C ALA A 114 9.80 -0.25 16.37
N LYS A 115 9.34 -1.03 17.35
CA LYS A 115 10.06 -2.24 17.82
C LYS A 115 10.20 -3.31 16.74
N VAL A 116 9.20 -3.47 15.89
CA VAL A 116 9.25 -4.42 14.78
C VAL A 116 9.80 -3.82 13.47
N ASP A 117 10.45 -2.66 13.55
CA ASP A 117 11.07 -1.97 12.41
C ASP A 117 10.08 -1.72 11.26
N MET A 118 8.83 -1.35 11.59
CA MET A 118 7.75 -1.10 10.62
C MET A 118 7.24 0.36 10.64
N ALA A 119 7.77 1.22 11.51
CA ALA A 119 7.28 2.59 11.64
C ALA A 119 7.45 3.41 10.36
N GLU A 120 8.60 3.28 9.68
CA GLU A 120 8.84 3.97 8.42
C GLU A 120 7.96 3.41 7.29
N ASP A 121 7.73 2.09 7.25
CA ASP A 121 6.79 1.47 6.30
C ASP A 121 5.39 2.08 6.45
N VAL A 122 4.89 2.23 7.68
CA VAL A 122 3.56 2.81 7.96
C VAL A 122 3.50 4.28 7.58
N PHE A 123 4.54 5.06 7.87
CA PHE A 123 4.63 6.44 7.43
C PHE A 123 4.58 6.57 5.89
N LEU A 124 5.33 5.73 5.17
CA LEU A 124 5.31 5.71 3.70
C LEU A 124 3.94 5.28 3.14
N LEU A 125 3.25 4.35 3.81
CA LEU A 125 1.87 3.99 3.46
C LEU A 125 0.93 5.17 3.71
N GLY A 126 1.14 5.93 4.79
CA GLY A 126 0.41 7.16 5.07
C GLY A 126 0.59 8.23 3.99
N LEU A 127 1.82 8.42 3.51
CA LEU A 127 2.09 9.33 2.39
C LEU A 127 1.34 8.96 1.11
N ARG A 128 1.09 7.67 0.88
CA ARG A 128 0.30 7.15 -0.24
C ARG A 128 -1.21 7.17 0.03
N GLY A 129 -1.60 7.45 1.27
CA GLY A 129 -3.00 7.55 1.67
C GLY A 129 -3.66 8.78 1.09
N GLN A 130 -5.00 8.73 1.03
CA GLN A 130 -5.87 9.84 0.67
C GLN A 130 -6.62 10.34 1.90
N VAL A 131 -6.92 11.62 1.96
CA VAL A 131 -7.67 12.24 3.05
C VAL A 131 -8.96 12.81 2.50
N ASP A 132 -10.08 12.47 3.14
CA ASP A 132 -11.34 13.16 2.91
C ASP A 132 -11.34 14.50 3.69
N PRO A 133 -11.26 15.64 3.01
CA PRO A 133 -11.19 16.95 3.66
C PRO A 133 -12.46 17.30 4.45
N ASN A 134 -13.60 16.66 4.15
CA ASN A 134 -14.84 16.86 4.89
C ASN A 134 -14.78 16.20 6.28
N LYS A 135 -14.06 15.08 6.40
CA LYS A 135 -13.91 14.33 7.66
C LYS A 135 -12.68 14.76 8.45
N LYS A 136 -11.57 15.09 7.77
CA LYS A 136 -10.25 15.39 8.38
C LYS A 136 -9.72 16.74 7.88
N ARG A 137 -10.51 17.82 8.01
CA ARG A 137 -10.17 19.16 7.49
C ARG A 137 -8.83 19.68 8.00
N ALA A 138 -8.58 19.57 9.32
CA ALA A 138 -7.34 20.04 9.90
C ALA A 138 -6.07 19.31 9.34
N VAL A 139 -6.22 18.09 8.88
CA VAL A 139 -5.14 17.35 8.20
C VAL A 139 -4.96 17.90 6.78
N ALA A 140 -6.04 18.10 6.04
CA ALA A 140 -5.97 18.67 4.69
C ALA A 140 -5.31 20.06 4.68
N ASP A 141 -5.69 20.95 5.62
CA ASP A 141 -5.11 22.28 5.79
C ASP A 141 -3.61 22.21 6.16
N ALA A 142 -3.21 21.26 7.01
CA ALA A 142 -1.82 21.04 7.36
C ALA A 142 -0.99 20.55 6.15
N ILE A 143 -1.56 19.71 5.29
CA ILE A 143 -0.91 19.25 4.04
C ILE A 143 -0.76 20.40 3.04
N LEU A 144 -1.73 21.34 2.96
CA LEU A 144 -1.56 22.56 2.16
C LEU A 144 -0.41 23.42 2.67
N THR A 145 -0.24 23.53 3.99
CA THR A 145 0.92 24.19 4.59
C THR A 145 2.24 23.49 4.21
N ALA A 146 2.26 22.18 4.22
CA ALA A 146 3.43 21.39 3.78
C ALA A 146 3.71 21.58 2.27
N ARG A 147 2.66 21.65 1.42
CA ARG A 147 2.79 22.01 0.00
C ARG A 147 3.47 23.35 -0.19
N ALA A 148 3.03 24.38 0.54
CA ALA A 148 3.62 25.71 0.46
C ALA A 148 5.09 25.70 0.89
N ALA A 149 5.42 25.02 1.99
CA ALA A 149 6.80 24.87 2.45
C ALA A 149 7.68 24.11 1.44
N PHE A 150 7.15 23.05 0.83
CA PHE A 150 7.88 22.30 -0.20
C PHE A 150 8.11 23.14 -1.47
N ARG A 151 7.12 23.92 -1.91
CA ARG A 151 7.28 24.85 -3.04
C ARG A 151 8.37 25.90 -2.80
N GLN A 152 8.52 26.39 -1.56
CA GLN A 152 9.61 27.31 -1.20
C GLN A 152 10.99 26.64 -1.37
N ARG A 153 11.10 25.36 -1.07
CA ARG A 153 12.36 24.60 -1.30
C ARG A 153 12.63 24.34 -2.79
N LEU A 154 11.60 24.26 -3.64
CA LEU A 154 11.78 24.07 -5.08
C LEU A 154 12.21 25.33 -5.81
N GLY A 155 11.61 26.46 -5.50
CA GLY A 155 11.78 27.69 -6.30
C GLY A 155 11.65 29.00 -5.51
N GLY A 156 11.79 28.97 -4.17
CA GLY A 156 11.75 30.15 -3.31
C GLY A 156 13.04 30.99 -3.35
N THR A 157 13.22 31.84 -2.35
CA THR A 157 14.39 32.71 -2.22
C THR A 157 15.72 31.96 -2.01
N GLN A 158 15.64 30.74 -1.47
CA GLN A 158 16.77 29.83 -1.26
C GLN A 158 16.37 28.42 -1.70
N PRO A 159 16.34 28.16 -3.02
CA PRO A 159 15.96 26.86 -3.53
C PRO A 159 16.98 25.79 -3.14
N ASP A 160 16.49 24.59 -2.84
CA ASP A 160 17.33 23.44 -2.53
C ASP A 160 18.02 22.93 -3.83
N PRO A 161 19.35 23.02 -3.93
CA PRO A 161 20.06 22.58 -5.13
C PRO A 161 19.86 21.10 -5.44
N ALA A 162 19.60 20.27 -4.42
CA ALA A 162 19.38 18.84 -4.57
C ALA A 162 18.06 18.51 -5.26
N LEU A 163 17.11 19.45 -5.30
CA LEU A 163 15.80 19.29 -5.94
C LEU A 163 15.73 19.90 -7.35
N LYS A 164 16.79 20.56 -7.80
CA LYS A 164 16.80 21.26 -9.09
C LYS A 164 16.52 20.29 -10.25
N GLY A 165 15.45 20.56 -11.00
CA GLY A 165 15.06 19.77 -12.17
C GLY A 165 14.49 18.38 -11.86
N LEU A 166 14.26 18.05 -10.58
CA LEU A 166 13.69 16.77 -10.18
C LEU A 166 12.16 16.78 -10.11
N VAL A 167 11.54 17.95 -10.09
CA VAL A 167 10.09 18.12 -9.99
C VAL A 167 9.60 19.12 -11.03
N GLU A 168 8.58 18.74 -11.76
CA GLU A 168 7.81 19.62 -12.63
C GLU A 168 6.46 19.92 -11.95
N ILE A 169 6.30 21.18 -11.50
CA ILE A 169 5.10 21.62 -10.79
C ILE A 169 3.91 21.78 -11.76
N PHE A 170 2.70 21.61 -11.25
CA PHE A 170 1.49 21.92 -12.01
C PHE A 170 1.32 23.45 -12.14
N ASP A 171 1.29 23.91 -13.39
CA ASP A 171 1.13 25.31 -13.79
C ASP A 171 -0.01 25.37 -14.84
N PRO A 172 -1.04 26.18 -14.63
CA PRO A 172 -2.18 26.24 -15.55
C PRO A 172 -1.79 26.71 -16.96
N GLU A 173 -0.72 27.51 -17.08
CA GLU A 173 -0.27 28.09 -18.36
C GLU A 173 0.87 27.28 -19.01
N ARG A 174 1.23 26.13 -18.43
CA ARG A 174 2.30 25.26 -18.97
C ARG A 174 1.84 23.82 -19.12
N TYR A 175 2.32 23.19 -20.19
CA TYR A 175 2.20 21.74 -20.34
C TYR A 175 3.21 21.05 -19.40
N ASN A 176 2.78 20.01 -18.70
CA ASN A 176 3.63 19.23 -17.82
C ASN A 176 4.09 17.96 -18.55
N ASP A 177 5.38 17.87 -18.88
CA ASP A 177 5.96 16.78 -19.67
C ASP A 177 5.95 15.43 -18.92
N ASN A 178 5.83 15.48 -17.59
CA ASN A 178 5.82 14.31 -16.72
C ASN A 178 4.41 13.89 -16.27
N ALA A 179 3.37 14.60 -16.71
CA ALA A 179 1.97 14.24 -16.52
C ALA A 179 1.38 13.57 -17.77
N THR A 180 0.30 12.82 -17.61
CA THR A 180 -0.41 12.25 -18.74
C THR A 180 -1.08 13.34 -19.58
N LEU A 181 -1.35 13.05 -20.86
CA LEU A 181 -2.08 13.99 -21.71
C LEU A 181 -3.49 14.25 -21.18
N ALA A 182 -4.16 13.25 -20.59
CA ALA A 182 -5.46 13.43 -19.93
C ALA A 182 -5.38 14.43 -18.76
N GLU A 183 -4.35 14.31 -17.90
CA GLU A 183 -4.11 15.27 -16.82
C GLU A 183 -3.78 16.66 -17.34
N ASN A 184 -3.06 16.77 -18.46
CA ASN A 184 -2.78 18.05 -19.10
C ASN A 184 -4.03 18.68 -19.69
N LEU A 185 -4.92 17.92 -20.32
CA LEU A 185 -6.18 18.40 -20.89
C LEU A 185 -7.16 18.83 -19.79
N LEU A 186 -7.40 17.97 -18.79
CA LEU A 186 -8.34 18.25 -17.70
C LEU A 186 -7.77 19.26 -16.68
N PHE A 187 -6.45 19.34 -16.58
CA PHE A 187 -5.73 20.04 -15.51
C PHE A 187 -6.27 19.65 -14.12
N GLY A 188 -6.39 18.35 -13.91
CA GLY A 188 -6.98 17.78 -12.71
C GLY A 188 -6.99 16.25 -12.74
N THR A 189 -7.54 15.68 -11.69
CA THR A 189 -7.67 14.24 -11.49
C THR A 189 -9.13 13.84 -11.48
N ALA A 190 -9.49 12.75 -12.13
CA ALA A 190 -10.84 12.18 -12.07
C ALA A 190 -11.17 11.71 -10.65
N LEU A 191 -12.35 12.10 -10.14
CA LEU A 191 -12.88 11.68 -8.84
C LEU A 191 -13.58 10.32 -8.90
N ASP A 192 -14.00 9.90 -10.10
CA ASP A 192 -14.63 8.60 -10.32
C ASP A 192 -14.19 7.94 -11.64
N ALA A 193 -14.51 6.66 -11.79
CA ALA A 193 -14.12 5.87 -12.95
C ALA A 193 -14.75 6.35 -14.27
N SER A 194 -15.81 7.17 -14.24
CA SER A 194 -16.45 7.68 -15.46
C SER A 194 -15.60 8.68 -16.23
N LEU A 195 -14.57 9.24 -15.59
CA LEU A 195 -13.59 10.15 -16.18
C LEU A 195 -12.16 9.59 -16.17
N ALA A 196 -11.97 8.31 -15.87
CA ALA A 196 -10.70 7.64 -16.11
C ALA A 196 -10.36 7.66 -17.61
N SER A 197 -9.08 7.59 -17.98
CA SER A 197 -8.62 7.78 -19.38
C SER A 197 -9.36 6.93 -20.40
N ASP A 198 -9.70 5.68 -20.07
CA ASP A 198 -10.44 4.79 -20.96
C ASP A 198 -11.92 5.20 -21.11
N SER A 199 -12.58 5.59 -20.01
CA SER A 199 -13.95 6.07 -20.00
C SER A 199 -14.05 7.47 -20.61
N LEU A 200 -13.04 8.32 -20.38
CA LEU A 200 -12.95 9.68 -20.90
C LEU A 200 -12.97 9.70 -22.44
N ALA A 201 -12.31 8.71 -23.07
CA ALA A 201 -12.30 8.53 -24.52
C ALA A 201 -13.68 8.24 -25.13
N SER A 202 -14.67 7.89 -24.33
CA SER A 202 -16.06 7.64 -24.73
C SER A 202 -17.04 8.70 -24.21
N GLN A 203 -16.56 9.70 -23.45
CA GLN A 203 -17.42 10.70 -22.79
C GLN A 203 -17.91 11.74 -23.79
N PRO A 204 -19.23 11.84 -24.08
CA PRO A 204 -19.74 12.68 -25.18
C PRO A 204 -19.41 14.17 -25.06
N ASP A 205 -19.53 14.75 -23.86
CA ASP A 205 -19.24 16.18 -23.65
C ASP A 205 -17.75 16.48 -23.78
N PHE A 206 -16.88 15.58 -23.35
CA PHE A 206 -15.43 15.69 -23.53
C PHE A 206 -15.08 15.65 -25.02
N LEU A 207 -15.63 14.68 -25.75
CA LEU A 207 -15.39 14.53 -27.19
C LEU A 207 -15.93 15.72 -27.99
N ARG A 208 -17.07 16.27 -27.61
CA ARG A 208 -17.62 17.48 -28.23
C ARG A 208 -16.66 18.66 -28.11
N VAL A 209 -16.14 18.92 -26.92
CA VAL A 209 -15.20 20.04 -26.72
C VAL A 209 -13.88 19.79 -27.47
N LEU A 210 -13.37 18.56 -27.49
CA LEU A 210 -12.17 18.23 -28.29
C LEU A 210 -12.39 18.41 -29.78
N ALA A 211 -13.58 18.09 -30.30
CA ALA A 211 -13.92 18.33 -31.70
C ALA A 211 -13.99 19.82 -32.00
N GLU A 212 -14.62 20.63 -31.12
CA GLU A 212 -14.71 22.11 -31.28
C GLU A 212 -13.33 22.78 -31.28
N THR A 213 -12.32 22.19 -30.61
CA THR A 213 -10.93 22.70 -30.59
C THR A 213 -10.04 22.11 -31.66
N GLY A 214 -10.55 21.17 -32.49
CA GLY A 214 -9.77 20.42 -33.49
C GLY A 214 -8.84 19.37 -32.89
N MET A 215 -8.79 19.22 -31.57
CA MET A 215 -7.89 18.27 -30.86
C MET A 215 -8.26 16.81 -31.18
N LEU A 216 -9.55 16.51 -31.40
CA LEU A 216 -10.00 15.16 -31.71
C LEU A 216 -9.40 14.63 -33.01
N ASP A 217 -9.26 15.49 -34.02
CA ASP A 217 -8.70 15.16 -35.33
C ASP A 217 -7.18 14.88 -35.26
N GLU A 218 -6.50 15.35 -34.23
CA GLU A 218 -5.09 15.06 -33.97
C GLU A 218 -4.92 13.83 -33.08
N LEU A 219 -5.74 13.66 -32.05
CA LEU A 219 -5.58 12.59 -31.07
C LEU A 219 -5.94 11.20 -31.64
N VAL A 220 -6.93 11.08 -32.53
CA VAL A 220 -7.31 9.78 -33.09
C VAL A 220 -6.21 9.21 -34.00
N PRO A 221 -5.61 9.97 -34.96
CA PRO A 221 -4.45 9.51 -35.71
C PRO A 221 -3.23 9.22 -34.82
N MET A 222 -3.00 10.05 -33.79
CA MET A 222 -1.94 9.81 -32.79
C MET A 222 -2.14 8.46 -32.09
N GLY A 223 -3.37 8.16 -31.65
CA GLY A 223 -3.72 6.89 -31.02
C GLY A 223 -3.49 5.69 -31.93
N ARG A 224 -3.81 5.83 -33.22
CA ARG A 224 -3.50 4.80 -34.22
C ARG A 224 -1.99 4.55 -34.29
N LYS A 225 -1.18 5.60 -34.38
CA LYS A 225 0.28 5.49 -34.44
C LYS A 225 0.86 4.86 -33.17
N VAL A 226 0.32 5.20 -32.01
CA VAL A 226 0.68 4.56 -30.74
C VAL A 226 0.33 3.06 -30.76
N ALA A 227 -0.88 2.71 -31.25
CA ALA A 227 -1.30 1.32 -31.34
C ALA A 227 -0.40 0.51 -32.29
N GLU A 228 -0.04 1.08 -33.47
CA GLU A 228 0.89 0.47 -34.42
C GLU A 228 2.24 0.20 -33.77
N THR A 229 2.81 1.20 -33.11
CA THR A 229 4.10 1.07 -32.41
C THR A 229 4.04 0.02 -31.29
N MET A 230 2.96 -0.01 -30.50
CA MET A 230 2.81 -0.99 -29.42
C MET A 230 2.66 -2.41 -29.98
N VAL A 231 1.82 -2.59 -31.01
CA VAL A 231 1.66 -3.91 -31.64
C VAL A 231 2.97 -4.38 -32.24
N GLU A 232 3.71 -3.52 -32.96
CA GLU A 232 5.00 -3.87 -33.56
C GLU A 232 6.05 -4.26 -32.51
N LEU A 233 6.17 -3.50 -31.42
CA LEU A 233 7.18 -3.74 -30.38
C LEU A 233 6.89 -4.95 -29.50
N PHE A 234 5.62 -5.28 -29.30
CA PHE A 234 5.20 -6.28 -28.30
C PHE A 234 4.60 -7.57 -28.88
N ALA A 235 4.39 -7.64 -30.22
CA ALA A 235 3.75 -8.80 -30.88
C ALA A 235 4.46 -10.14 -30.58
N ASP A 236 5.78 -10.13 -30.49
CA ASP A 236 6.60 -11.33 -30.34
C ASP A 236 6.97 -11.63 -28.87
N LEU A 237 6.51 -10.81 -27.90
CA LEU A 237 6.81 -11.00 -26.51
C LEU A 237 5.74 -11.87 -25.80
N PRO A 238 6.15 -12.83 -24.97
CA PRO A 238 5.19 -13.63 -24.19
C PRO A 238 4.42 -12.78 -23.19
N ALA A 239 3.16 -13.15 -22.95
CA ALA A 239 2.35 -12.53 -21.91
C ALA A 239 3.05 -12.64 -20.55
N GLY A 240 3.09 -11.53 -19.79
CA GLY A 240 3.79 -11.45 -18.50
C GLY A 240 5.28 -11.11 -18.59
N HIS A 241 5.79 -10.80 -19.77
CA HIS A 241 7.15 -10.26 -19.91
C HIS A 241 7.23 -8.87 -19.25
N GLU A 242 8.30 -8.60 -18.47
CA GLU A 242 8.45 -7.36 -17.70
C GLU A 242 8.39 -6.06 -18.53
N PHE A 243 8.64 -6.15 -19.84
CA PHE A 243 8.54 -5.00 -20.75
C PHE A 243 7.10 -4.53 -20.96
N PHE A 244 6.11 -5.42 -20.87
CA PHE A 244 4.71 -5.00 -20.88
C PHE A 244 4.41 -4.08 -19.71
N ASP A 245 4.81 -4.46 -18.49
CA ASP A 245 4.57 -3.66 -17.28
C ASP A 245 5.32 -2.33 -17.28
N ARG A 246 6.48 -2.29 -17.92
CA ARG A 246 7.36 -1.11 -17.90
C ARG A 246 7.06 -0.10 -19.01
N PHE A 247 6.66 -0.54 -20.19
CA PHE A 247 6.65 0.29 -21.40
C PHE A 247 5.35 0.26 -22.18
N SER A 248 4.47 -0.73 -22.00
CA SER A 248 3.21 -0.81 -22.71
C SER A 248 2.07 -0.08 -22.01
N PHE A 249 1.20 0.58 -22.78
CA PHE A 249 -0.10 1.07 -22.31
C PHE A 249 -1.23 0.09 -22.66
N ILE A 250 -0.91 -0.97 -23.38
CA ILE A 250 -1.84 -2.01 -23.79
C ILE A 250 -1.48 -3.25 -23.00
N ALA A 251 -2.45 -3.88 -22.37
CA ALA A 251 -2.23 -5.17 -21.72
C ALA A 251 -1.92 -6.25 -22.78
N ALA A 252 -1.12 -7.25 -22.43
CA ALA A 252 -0.74 -8.30 -23.37
C ALA A 252 -1.98 -9.00 -23.96
N ASP A 253 -3.02 -9.21 -23.16
CA ASP A 253 -4.27 -9.83 -23.56
C ASP A 253 -5.09 -8.97 -24.54
N ASP A 254 -4.85 -7.65 -24.59
CA ASP A 254 -5.54 -6.70 -25.48
C ASP A 254 -4.84 -6.51 -26.82
N LEU A 255 -3.60 -6.98 -27.00
CA LEU A 255 -2.87 -6.82 -28.26
C LEU A 255 -3.62 -7.34 -29.49
N PRO A 256 -4.25 -8.55 -29.48
CA PRO A 256 -5.03 -9.03 -30.62
C PRO A 256 -6.21 -8.12 -30.97
N LEU A 257 -6.80 -7.49 -29.95
CA LEU A 257 -7.89 -6.54 -30.12
C LEU A 257 -7.41 -5.28 -30.87
N TYR A 258 -6.26 -4.74 -30.47
CA TYR A 258 -5.68 -3.57 -31.16
C TYR A 258 -5.19 -3.90 -32.56
N GLN A 259 -4.68 -5.11 -32.82
CA GLN A 259 -4.41 -5.59 -34.19
C GLN A 259 -5.68 -5.56 -35.06
N ALA A 260 -6.80 -6.06 -34.53
CA ALA A 260 -8.07 -6.03 -35.24
C ALA A 260 -8.58 -4.59 -35.45
N VAL A 261 -8.43 -3.69 -34.48
CA VAL A 261 -8.78 -2.26 -34.61
C VAL A 261 -7.94 -1.61 -35.70
N LEU A 262 -6.65 -1.84 -35.74
CA LEU A 262 -5.75 -1.32 -36.77
C LEU A 262 -6.14 -1.79 -38.18
N GLY A 263 -6.56 -3.06 -38.33
CA GLY A 263 -7.08 -3.59 -39.57
C GLY A 263 -8.37 -2.91 -40.05
N ARG A 264 -9.34 -2.71 -39.12
CA ARG A 264 -10.62 -2.05 -39.45
C ARG A 264 -10.49 -0.54 -39.72
N THR A 265 -9.49 0.10 -39.12
CA THR A 265 -9.25 1.53 -39.22
C THR A 265 -8.08 1.85 -40.18
N ALA A 266 -7.79 0.99 -41.17
CA ALA A 266 -6.74 1.20 -42.13
C ALA A 266 -6.85 2.59 -42.79
N LEU A 267 -5.70 3.25 -42.98
CA LEU A 267 -5.65 4.58 -43.59
C LEU A 267 -6.15 4.49 -45.02
N LEU A 268 -6.81 5.56 -45.47
CA LEU A 268 -7.22 5.72 -46.87
C LEU A 268 -5.99 5.93 -47.80
N ALA A 269 -6.19 5.86 -49.10
CA ALA A 269 -5.11 6.00 -50.07
C ALA A 269 -4.36 7.34 -50.01
N ASP A 270 -5.02 8.38 -49.47
CA ASP A 270 -4.45 9.71 -49.21
C ASP A 270 -3.77 9.84 -47.84
N GLY A 271 -3.73 8.76 -47.07
CA GLY A 271 -3.15 8.73 -45.73
C GLY A 271 -4.08 9.27 -44.61
N SER A 272 -5.31 9.61 -44.92
CA SER A 272 -6.30 10.09 -43.94
C SER A 272 -6.98 8.93 -43.22
N MET A 273 -7.55 9.23 -42.04
CA MET A 273 -8.37 8.31 -41.26
C MET A 273 -9.75 8.12 -41.91
N PRO A 274 -10.33 6.90 -41.86
CA PRO A 274 -11.67 6.65 -42.41
C PRO A 274 -12.71 7.44 -41.56
N THR A 275 -13.60 8.17 -42.28
CA THR A 275 -14.63 9.01 -41.65
C THR A 275 -15.76 8.21 -41.00
N ASN A 276 -15.99 6.97 -41.43
CA ASN A 276 -17.03 6.07 -40.94
C ASN A 276 -16.54 5.08 -39.88
N MET A 277 -15.51 5.45 -39.10
CA MET A 277 -14.98 4.63 -38.02
C MET A 277 -16.04 4.37 -36.94
N ALA A 278 -16.12 3.12 -36.46
CA ALA A 278 -17.00 2.75 -35.35
C ALA A 278 -16.61 3.56 -34.08
N SER A 279 -17.62 4.00 -33.32
CA SER A 279 -17.41 4.78 -32.09
C SER A 279 -16.53 4.06 -31.07
N GLU A 280 -16.63 2.74 -30.99
CA GLU A 280 -15.84 1.90 -30.11
C GLU A 280 -14.36 1.86 -30.52
N ASP A 281 -14.07 1.69 -31.83
CA ASP A 281 -12.70 1.70 -32.32
C ASP A 281 -12.06 3.08 -32.15
N ARG A 282 -12.84 4.17 -32.38
CA ARG A 282 -12.39 5.54 -32.11
C ARG A 282 -12.06 5.74 -30.65
N ALA A 283 -12.91 5.30 -29.73
CA ALA A 283 -12.68 5.42 -28.28
C ALA A 283 -11.43 4.64 -27.85
N ARG A 284 -11.22 3.43 -28.38
CA ARG A 284 -10.02 2.65 -28.09
C ARG A 284 -8.74 3.34 -28.59
N LEU A 285 -8.74 3.85 -29.82
CA LEU A 285 -7.60 4.60 -30.32
C LEU A 285 -7.35 5.88 -29.50
N LEU A 286 -8.39 6.62 -29.16
CA LEU A 286 -8.28 7.86 -28.37
C LEU A 286 -7.79 7.61 -26.94
N SER A 287 -8.09 6.45 -26.35
CA SER A 287 -7.64 6.13 -24.99
C SER A 287 -6.13 6.04 -24.84
N LEU A 288 -5.41 5.68 -25.91
CA LEU A 288 -3.95 5.51 -25.90
C LEU A 288 -3.21 6.85 -25.72
N PRO A 289 -3.43 7.90 -26.57
CA PRO A 289 -2.76 9.18 -26.36
C PRO A 289 -3.10 9.83 -25.03
N LEU A 290 -4.31 9.63 -24.50
CA LEU A 290 -4.67 10.16 -23.18
C LEU A 290 -3.79 9.62 -22.03
N LYS A 291 -3.20 8.44 -22.19
CA LYS A 291 -2.26 7.82 -21.24
C LYS A 291 -0.80 8.22 -21.49
N LEU A 292 -0.48 8.94 -22.59
CA LEU A 292 0.88 9.32 -22.90
C LEU A 292 1.45 10.30 -21.87
N VAL A 293 2.70 10.05 -21.47
CA VAL A 293 3.58 10.96 -20.72
C VAL A 293 4.79 11.24 -21.62
N ASP A 294 4.95 12.47 -22.09
CA ASP A 294 5.96 12.85 -23.09
C ASP A 294 7.39 12.50 -22.67
N ALA A 295 7.77 12.90 -21.44
CA ALA A 295 9.10 12.63 -20.89
C ALA A 295 9.41 11.14 -20.73
N ARG A 296 8.40 10.28 -20.50
CA ARG A 296 8.56 8.84 -20.32
C ARG A 296 8.62 8.07 -21.62
N HIS A 297 7.66 8.32 -22.51
CA HIS A 297 7.43 7.46 -23.67
C HIS A 297 8.21 7.88 -24.92
N ARG A 298 8.58 9.15 -25.01
CA ARG A 298 9.49 9.72 -26.04
C ARG A 298 9.20 9.30 -27.49
N LEU A 299 7.91 9.20 -27.82
CA LEU A 299 7.49 8.76 -29.17
C LEU A 299 7.62 9.86 -30.23
N GLY A 300 8.03 11.09 -29.84
CA GLY A 300 8.15 12.22 -30.77
C GLY A 300 6.81 12.70 -31.34
N LEU A 301 5.70 12.39 -30.67
CA LEU A 301 4.33 12.73 -31.12
C LEU A 301 3.83 14.04 -30.52
N ILE A 302 4.50 14.58 -29.51
CA ILE A 302 4.10 15.77 -28.75
C ILE A 302 5.16 16.86 -28.96
N ASP A 303 4.94 17.74 -29.93
CA ASP A 303 5.81 18.87 -30.17
C ASP A 303 5.33 20.16 -29.46
N THR A 304 6.09 21.25 -29.58
CA THR A 304 5.76 22.52 -28.94
C THR A 304 4.43 23.09 -29.42
N ALA A 305 4.10 22.94 -30.70
CA ALA A 305 2.84 23.42 -31.27
C ALA A 305 1.65 22.61 -30.75
N PHE A 306 1.79 21.29 -30.63
CA PHE A 306 0.78 20.43 -30.02
C PHE A 306 0.55 20.79 -28.54
N LYS A 307 1.63 21.03 -27.76
CA LYS A 307 1.53 21.47 -26.36
C LYS A 307 0.72 22.75 -26.22
N ALA A 308 0.90 23.73 -27.10
CA ALA A 308 0.10 24.94 -27.10
C ALA A 308 -1.39 24.67 -27.36
N ARG A 309 -1.72 23.80 -28.33
CA ARG A 309 -3.13 23.42 -28.61
C ARG A 309 -3.77 22.64 -27.47
N VAL A 310 -2.99 21.85 -26.72
CA VAL A 310 -3.47 21.20 -25.49
C VAL A 310 -3.86 22.24 -24.44
N LEU A 311 -3.09 23.33 -24.29
CA LEU A 311 -3.43 24.41 -23.35
C LEU A 311 -4.71 25.14 -23.77
N ASP A 312 -4.91 25.37 -25.06
CA ASP A 312 -6.17 25.98 -25.57
C ASP A 312 -7.37 25.04 -25.32
N SER A 313 -7.20 23.74 -25.56
CA SER A 313 -8.22 22.74 -25.29
C SER A 313 -8.52 22.60 -23.80
N ARG A 314 -7.49 22.71 -22.92
CA ARG A 314 -7.62 22.78 -21.45
C ARG A 314 -8.56 23.90 -21.02
N ARG A 315 -8.36 25.12 -21.55
CA ARG A 315 -9.20 26.28 -21.28
C ARG A 315 -10.66 26.05 -21.74
N ALA A 316 -10.82 25.54 -22.97
CA ALA A 316 -12.13 25.20 -23.52
C ALA A 316 -12.85 24.11 -22.69
N LEU A 317 -12.17 23.07 -22.25
CA LEU A 317 -12.73 22.03 -21.39
C LEU A 317 -13.19 22.61 -20.05
N ARG A 318 -12.38 23.46 -19.42
CA ARG A 318 -12.74 24.11 -18.15
C ARG A 318 -14.00 24.99 -18.25
N GLU A 319 -14.19 25.63 -19.37
CA GLU A 319 -15.34 26.55 -19.61
C GLU A 319 -16.59 25.78 -20.06
N LYS A 320 -16.45 24.84 -21.00
CA LYS A 320 -17.57 24.24 -21.73
C LYS A 320 -18.08 22.91 -21.21
N LEU A 321 -17.34 22.24 -20.30
CA LEU A 321 -17.85 21.01 -19.70
C LEU A 321 -19.06 21.30 -18.81
N PRO A 322 -20.12 20.46 -18.86
CA PRO A 322 -21.27 20.60 -17.97
C PRO A 322 -20.87 20.56 -16.50
N GLU A 323 -21.60 21.30 -15.65
CA GLU A 323 -21.34 21.37 -14.20
C GLU A 323 -21.24 19.99 -13.54
N LYS A 324 -22.12 19.04 -13.91
CA LYS A 324 -22.09 17.66 -13.41
C LYS A 324 -20.76 16.94 -13.67
N LEU A 325 -20.08 17.21 -14.78
CA LEU A 325 -18.78 16.63 -15.09
C LEU A 325 -17.65 17.41 -14.42
N ARG A 326 -17.76 18.74 -14.35
CA ARG A 326 -16.78 19.58 -13.65
C ARG A 326 -16.64 19.18 -12.17
N GLN A 327 -17.77 18.87 -11.51
CA GLN A 327 -17.79 18.39 -10.12
C GLN A 327 -17.12 17.01 -9.91
N LYS A 328 -16.93 16.26 -10.99
CA LYS A 328 -16.21 14.96 -10.97
C LYS A 328 -14.71 15.09 -11.26
N ILE A 329 -14.20 16.30 -11.37
CA ILE A 329 -12.80 16.61 -11.61
C ILE A 329 -12.27 17.38 -10.42
N ALA A 330 -11.26 16.80 -9.73
CA ALA A 330 -10.46 17.55 -8.77
C ALA A 330 -9.38 18.31 -9.53
N TYR A 331 -9.63 19.59 -9.79
CA TYR A 331 -8.69 20.45 -10.52
C TYR A 331 -7.40 20.67 -9.73
N PHE A 332 -6.29 20.86 -10.45
CA PHE A 332 -5.01 21.23 -9.83
C PHE A 332 -5.05 22.74 -9.47
N ASP A 333 -5.48 22.98 -8.24
CA ASP A 333 -5.53 24.30 -7.63
C ASP A 333 -4.50 24.34 -6.48
N PRO A 334 -3.53 25.29 -6.49
CA PRO A 334 -2.49 25.34 -5.47
C PRO A 334 -3.04 25.57 -4.05
N ASP A 335 -4.19 26.20 -3.91
CA ASP A 335 -4.78 26.59 -2.63
C ASP A 335 -5.84 25.61 -2.13
N THR A 336 -6.16 24.60 -2.94
CA THR A 336 -7.17 23.59 -2.59
C THR A 336 -6.54 22.21 -2.42
N TYR A 337 -6.95 21.49 -1.35
CA TYR A 337 -6.57 20.10 -1.16
C TYR A 337 -7.30 19.20 -2.16
N ASN A 338 -6.56 18.38 -2.88
CA ASN A 338 -7.11 17.42 -3.84
C ASN A 338 -7.33 16.06 -3.18
N ALA A 339 -8.60 15.70 -2.92
CA ALA A 339 -8.96 14.43 -2.26
C ALA A 339 -8.74 13.18 -3.13
N ALA A 340 -8.55 13.35 -4.45
CA ALA A 340 -8.36 12.24 -5.37
C ALA A 340 -6.92 11.74 -5.46
N ILE A 341 -5.95 12.49 -4.94
CA ILE A 341 -4.53 12.15 -4.99
C ILE A 341 -3.98 11.88 -3.58
N SER A 342 -2.82 11.24 -3.53
CA SER A 342 -2.15 10.92 -2.27
C SER A 342 -1.71 12.17 -1.50
N ILE A 343 -1.42 12.01 -0.19
CA ILE A 343 -0.80 13.08 0.61
C ILE A 343 0.52 13.52 -0.04
N GLN A 344 1.35 12.58 -0.47
CA GLN A 344 2.60 12.87 -1.15
C GLN A 344 2.38 13.73 -2.41
N ASP A 345 1.42 13.36 -3.26
CA ASP A 345 1.13 14.11 -4.48
C ASP A 345 0.52 15.49 -4.18
N ASN A 346 -0.24 15.62 -3.09
CA ASN A 346 -0.73 16.91 -2.62
C ASN A 346 0.41 17.84 -2.17
N ILE A 347 1.43 17.33 -1.49
CA ILE A 347 2.62 18.10 -1.07
C ILE A 347 3.45 18.46 -2.30
N LEU A 348 3.72 17.48 -3.15
CA LEU A 348 4.52 17.63 -4.36
C LEU A 348 3.91 18.63 -5.33
N PHE A 349 2.58 18.58 -5.50
CA PHE A 349 1.79 19.38 -6.42
C PHE A 349 2.43 19.52 -7.80
N GLY A 350 2.82 18.38 -8.36
CA GLY A 350 3.54 18.24 -9.62
C GLY A 350 3.84 16.79 -9.93
N ARG A 351 4.80 16.58 -10.80
CA ARG A 351 5.29 15.25 -11.16
C ARG A 351 6.82 15.18 -10.99
N ILE A 352 7.29 14.05 -10.54
CA ILE A 352 8.73 13.76 -10.48
C ILE A 352 9.25 13.59 -11.90
N ALA A 353 10.35 14.26 -12.24
CA ALA A 353 10.96 14.21 -13.55
C ALA A 353 11.40 12.79 -13.90
N TYR A 354 10.93 12.29 -15.03
CA TYR A 354 11.26 10.95 -15.50
C TYR A 354 12.74 10.84 -15.92
N GLY A 355 13.32 9.65 -15.71
CA GLY A 355 14.70 9.35 -16.13
C GLY A 355 15.79 9.86 -15.18
N GLN A 356 15.43 10.46 -14.05
CA GLN A 356 16.35 10.92 -13.02
C GLN A 356 16.47 9.85 -11.92
N ALA A 357 17.53 9.05 -11.92
CA ALA A 357 17.69 7.87 -11.05
C ALA A 357 17.52 8.16 -9.54
N LYS A 358 17.89 9.35 -9.08
CA LYS A 358 17.82 9.76 -7.66
C LYS A 358 16.55 10.59 -7.32
N ALA A 359 15.74 10.96 -8.31
CA ALA A 359 14.64 11.90 -8.10
C ALA A 359 13.66 11.43 -7.04
N GLN A 360 13.20 10.19 -7.13
CA GLN A 360 12.25 9.61 -6.16
C GLN A 360 12.79 9.67 -4.72
N ALA A 361 14.05 9.28 -4.54
CA ALA A 361 14.68 9.28 -3.21
C ALA A 361 14.89 10.70 -2.67
N SER A 362 15.41 11.62 -3.49
CA SER A 362 15.67 13.01 -3.09
C SER A 362 14.39 13.79 -2.78
N VAL A 363 13.37 13.66 -3.64
CA VAL A 363 12.06 14.28 -3.43
C VAL A 363 11.37 13.68 -2.19
N GLY A 364 11.42 12.36 -2.02
CA GLY A 364 10.88 11.69 -0.84
C GLY A 364 11.57 12.14 0.46
N ALA A 365 12.89 12.32 0.45
CA ALA A 365 13.64 12.87 1.60
C ALA A 365 13.21 14.30 1.91
N ALA A 366 13.13 15.17 0.90
CA ALA A 366 12.70 16.55 1.10
C ALA A 366 11.25 16.69 1.62
N ILE A 367 10.34 15.82 1.19
CA ILE A 367 8.98 15.77 1.72
C ILE A 367 8.99 15.36 3.20
N ARG A 368 9.79 14.34 3.56
CA ARG A 368 9.95 13.94 4.98
C ARG A 368 10.46 15.08 5.83
N ASP A 369 11.54 15.76 5.39
CA ASP A 369 12.12 16.89 6.10
C ASP A 369 11.11 18.02 6.34
N VAL A 370 10.26 18.32 5.33
CA VAL A 370 9.19 19.32 5.47
C VAL A 370 8.15 18.88 6.50
N LEU A 371 7.73 17.63 6.46
CA LEU A 371 6.75 17.10 7.41
C LEU A 371 7.30 17.06 8.83
N ASP A 372 8.57 16.69 9.00
CA ASP A 372 9.25 16.67 10.30
C ASP A 372 9.40 18.09 10.86
N ALA A 373 9.81 19.06 10.01
CA ALA A 373 9.93 20.46 10.41
C ALA A 373 8.60 21.10 10.82
N LEU A 374 7.48 20.63 10.27
CA LEU A 374 6.13 21.10 10.58
C LEU A 374 5.44 20.26 11.69
N GLY A 375 6.10 19.24 12.23
CA GLY A 375 5.52 18.34 13.23
C GLY A 375 4.35 17.50 12.72
N LEU A 376 4.31 17.19 11.42
CA LEU A 376 3.20 16.49 10.78
C LEU A 376 3.43 14.99 10.62
N ARG A 377 4.60 14.47 11.02
CA ARG A 377 4.97 13.06 10.87
C ARG A 377 3.95 12.13 11.52
N GLU A 378 3.54 12.42 12.75
CA GLU A 378 2.56 11.61 13.49
C GLU A 378 1.20 11.56 12.79
N ARG A 379 0.72 12.70 12.26
CA ARG A 379 -0.55 12.75 11.54
C ARG A 379 -0.54 11.92 10.25
N VAL A 380 0.57 11.91 9.53
CA VAL A 380 0.75 11.06 8.35
C VAL A 380 0.83 9.59 8.75
N PHE A 381 1.50 9.30 9.87
CA PHE A 381 1.58 7.95 10.42
C PHE A 381 0.19 7.42 10.83
N GLU A 382 -0.65 8.21 11.49
CA GLU A 382 -2.04 7.84 11.82
C GLU A 382 -2.86 7.47 10.57
N ILE A 383 -2.66 8.19 9.45
CA ILE A 383 -3.29 7.84 8.17
C ILE A 383 -2.73 6.52 7.63
N GLY A 384 -1.44 6.26 7.86
CA GLY A 384 -0.83 4.97 7.55
C GLY A 384 -1.42 3.81 8.32
N LEU A 385 -1.81 4.02 9.59
CA LEU A 385 -2.53 3.01 10.38
C LEU A 385 -3.91 2.66 9.79
N ASP A 386 -4.55 3.60 9.09
CA ASP A 386 -5.83 3.39 8.39
C ASP A 386 -5.67 2.66 7.04
N PHE A 387 -4.43 2.42 6.58
CA PHE A 387 -4.18 1.76 5.31
C PHE A 387 -4.81 0.37 5.26
N GLN A 388 -5.63 0.14 4.20
CA GLN A 388 -6.30 -1.14 3.95
C GLN A 388 -5.32 -2.11 3.29
N VAL A 389 -4.99 -3.18 4.00
CA VAL A 389 -3.92 -4.12 3.58
C VAL A 389 -4.32 -5.05 2.43
N GLY A 390 -5.60 -5.03 2.03
CA GLY A 390 -6.14 -5.90 0.98
C GLY A 390 -6.41 -7.33 1.45
N VAL A 391 -6.93 -8.16 0.55
CA VAL A 391 -7.26 -9.56 0.84
C VAL A 391 -5.98 -10.31 1.23
N ALA A 392 -5.99 -10.93 2.41
CA ALA A 392 -4.85 -11.64 2.99
C ALA A 392 -3.54 -10.83 3.03
N GLY A 393 -3.63 -9.49 3.10
CA GLY A 393 -2.47 -8.61 3.10
C GLY A 393 -1.79 -8.47 1.73
N SER A 394 -2.54 -8.63 0.63
CA SER A 394 -1.99 -8.59 -0.74
C SER A 394 -1.29 -7.27 -1.10
N ARG A 395 -1.58 -6.18 -0.39
CA ARG A 395 -0.94 -4.88 -0.59
C ARG A 395 0.33 -4.68 0.23
N LEU A 396 0.72 -5.68 1.02
CA LEU A 396 1.93 -5.67 1.84
C LEU A 396 2.95 -6.65 1.27
N SER A 397 4.23 -6.31 1.35
CA SER A 397 5.32 -7.24 1.06
C SER A 397 5.38 -8.37 2.10
N ALA A 398 6.09 -9.46 1.79
CA ALA A 398 6.25 -10.56 2.74
C ALA A 398 6.92 -10.13 4.07
N PRO A 399 8.00 -9.32 4.07
CA PRO A 399 8.55 -8.73 5.30
C PRO A 399 7.52 -7.91 6.08
N GLN A 400 6.74 -7.04 5.42
CA GLN A 400 5.73 -6.22 6.09
C GLN A 400 4.64 -7.08 6.74
N ARG A 401 4.20 -8.17 6.10
CA ARG A 401 3.23 -9.09 6.68
C ARG A 401 3.78 -9.76 7.95
N GLN A 402 5.04 -10.20 7.95
CA GLN A 402 5.67 -10.76 9.15
C GLN A 402 5.80 -9.74 10.28
N LYS A 403 6.29 -8.54 9.97
CA LYS A 403 6.39 -7.44 10.95
C LYS A 403 5.03 -7.10 11.56
N LEU A 404 3.96 -7.05 10.75
CA LEU A 404 2.59 -6.80 11.23
C LEU A 404 2.07 -7.91 12.14
N ALA A 405 2.38 -9.17 11.84
CA ALA A 405 2.01 -10.29 12.70
C ALA A 405 2.75 -10.26 14.05
N LEU A 406 4.04 -9.90 14.03
CA LEU A 406 4.81 -9.65 15.26
C LEU A 406 4.23 -8.50 16.07
N ALA A 407 3.87 -7.38 15.42
CA ALA A 407 3.22 -6.24 16.08
C ALA A 407 1.90 -6.65 16.75
N ARG A 408 1.05 -7.43 16.07
CA ARG A 408 -0.19 -7.99 16.62
C ARG A 408 0.06 -8.84 17.86
N ALA A 409 1.07 -9.71 17.83
CA ALA A 409 1.42 -10.56 18.96
C ALA A 409 1.95 -9.75 20.14
N LEU A 410 2.79 -8.74 19.89
CA LEU A 410 3.31 -7.85 20.94
C LEU A 410 2.25 -6.96 21.57
N ALA A 411 1.26 -6.47 20.79
CA ALA A 411 0.16 -5.65 21.29
C ALA A 411 -0.64 -6.36 22.39
N LYS A 412 -0.77 -7.67 22.27
CA LYS A 412 -1.45 -8.53 23.24
C LYS A 412 -0.67 -8.68 24.58
N ARG A 413 0.62 -8.36 24.60
CA ARG A 413 1.50 -8.50 25.76
C ARG A 413 1.44 -9.91 26.38
N PRO A 414 1.62 -11.00 25.61
CA PRO A 414 1.39 -12.37 26.07
C PRO A 414 2.39 -12.77 27.16
N ASP A 415 1.98 -13.67 28.08
CA ASP A 415 2.86 -14.28 29.06
C ASP A 415 3.82 -15.30 28.42
N LEU A 416 3.35 -15.96 27.35
CA LEU A 416 4.11 -16.88 26.53
C LEU A 416 4.04 -16.45 25.06
N LEU A 417 5.18 -16.10 24.47
CA LEU A 417 5.31 -15.82 23.05
C LEU A 417 6.07 -16.97 22.34
N VAL A 418 5.39 -17.63 21.42
CA VAL A 418 5.97 -18.70 20.60
C VAL A 418 6.18 -18.19 19.19
N LEU A 419 7.41 -18.14 18.75
CA LEU A 419 7.84 -17.74 17.41
C LEU A 419 8.38 -18.95 16.65
N ASN A 420 7.85 -19.19 15.47
CA ASN A 420 8.25 -20.32 14.61
C ASN A 420 8.62 -19.76 13.23
N ASP A 421 9.91 -19.66 12.94
CA ASP A 421 10.45 -19.04 11.72
C ASP A 421 9.80 -17.67 11.40
N ALA A 422 9.49 -16.90 12.45
CA ALA A 422 8.66 -15.70 12.39
C ALA A 422 9.35 -14.50 11.73
N VAL A 423 10.63 -14.61 11.38
CA VAL A 423 11.44 -13.56 10.72
C VAL A 423 12.05 -14.02 9.39
N ALA A 424 11.66 -15.19 8.89
CA ALA A 424 12.26 -15.80 7.71
C ALA A 424 12.16 -14.95 6.43
N ALA A 425 11.16 -14.06 6.31
CA ALA A 425 11.01 -13.15 5.18
C ALA A 425 11.86 -11.87 5.29
N LEU A 426 12.54 -11.64 6.43
CA LEU A 426 13.39 -10.47 6.64
C LEU A 426 14.80 -10.72 6.11
N GLU A 427 15.50 -9.65 5.74
CA GLU A 427 16.93 -9.70 5.44
C GLU A 427 17.73 -10.09 6.70
N ARG A 428 18.87 -10.76 6.52
CA ARG A 428 19.66 -11.31 7.65
C ARG A 428 20.03 -10.28 8.72
N SER A 429 20.43 -9.08 8.32
CA SER A 429 20.74 -8.01 9.27
C SER A 429 19.51 -7.54 10.07
N ALA A 430 18.33 -7.55 9.45
CA ALA A 430 17.07 -7.22 10.11
C ALA A 430 16.60 -8.36 11.02
N GLN A 431 16.87 -9.63 10.66
CA GLN A 431 16.58 -10.77 11.53
C GLN A 431 17.32 -10.65 12.87
N VAL A 432 18.63 -10.39 12.84
CA VAL A 432 19.45 -10.26 14.06
C VAL A 432 18.91 -9.17 14.99
N ARG A 433 18.66 -7.97 14.44
CA ARG A 433 18.07 -6.86 15.23
C ARG A 433 16.70 -7.19 15.79
N MET A 434 15.90 -7.93 15.01
CA MET A 434 14.55 -8.32 15.44
C MET A 434 14.59 -9.30 16.61
N VAL A 435 15.53 -10.28 16.61
CA VAL A 435 15.72 -11.21 17.71
C VAL A 435 16.06 -10.45 18.99
N GLU A 436 17.06 -9.56 18.96
CA GLU A 436 17.43 -8.71 20.11
C GLU A 436 16.23 -7.92 20.65
N THR A 437 15.49 -7.27 19.74
CA THR A 437 14.33 -6.46 20.11
C THR A 437 13.23 -7.28 20.77
N LEU A 438 12.96 -8.49 20.23
CA LEU A 438 11.93 -9.38 20.75
C LEU A 438 12.33 -10.02 22.09
N CYS A 439 13.60 -10.35 22.29
CA CYS A 439 14.14 -10.78 23.58
C CYS A 439 13.94 -9.68 24.63
N GLN A 440 14.30 -8.44 24.32
CA GLN A 440 14.10 -7.29 25.21
C GLN A 440 12.61 -7.02 25.50
N ALA A 441 11.75 -7.08 24.47
CA ALA A 441 10.31 -6.87 24.61
C ALA A 441 9.61 -7.96 25.42
N SER A 442 10.22 -9.14 25.52
CA SER A 442 9.73 -10.30 26.28
C SER A 442 10.37 -10.42 27.65
N ALA A 443 11.17 -9.47 28.09
CA ALA A 443 11.82 -9.48 29.40
C ALA A 443 10.80 -9.72 30.53
N GLY A 444 11.10 -10.68 31.42
CA GLY A 444 10.20 -11.10 32.51
C GLY A 444 9.02 -11.97 32.06
N ARG A 445 8.98 -12.41 30.80
CA ARG A 445 8.00 -13.33 30.22
C ARG A 445 8.70 -14.46 29.49
N THR A 446 7.93 -15.48 29.08
CA THR A 446 8.51 -16.61 28.35
C THR A 446 8.49 -16.36 26.86
N LEU A 447 9.67 -16.38 26.22
CA LEU A 447 9.86 -16.38 24.79
C LEU A 447 10.39 -17.73 24.32
N ILE A 448 9.69 -18.38 23.39
CA ILE A 448 10.14 -19.61 22.74
C ILE A 448 10.35 -19.30 21.27
N TRP A 449 11.57 -19.51 20.79
CA TRP A 449 11.95 -19.26 19.40
C TRP A 449 12.36 -20.56 18.71
N ALA A 450 11.53 -21.04 17.80
CA ALA A 450 11.86 -22.17 16.95
C ALA A 450 12.39 -21.63 15.61
N THR A 451 13.61 -22.01 15.27
CA THR A 451 14.30 -21.57 14.05
C THR A 451 15.30 -22.60 13.58
N GLN A 452 15.65 -22.54 12.30
CA GLN A 452 16.79 -23.27 11.73
C GLN A 452 18.07 -22.42 11.72
N ASP A 453 17.98 -21.11 12.02
CA ASP A 453 19.14 -20.23 12.10
C ASP A 453 19.86 -20.37 13.44
N THR A 454 21.00 -21.08 13.41
CA THR A 454 21.84 -21.32 14.60
C THR A 454 22.47 -20.06 15.16
N ALA A 455 22.71 -19.03 14.33
CA ALA A 455 23.33 -17.78 14.80
C ALA A 455 22.42 -17.01 15.78
N SER A 456 21.11 -17.11 15.61
CA SER A 456 20.13 -16.52 16.53
C SER A 456 20.12 -17.19 17.90
N ALA A 457 20.50 -18.47 17.97
CA ALA A 457 20.41 -19.26 19.21
C ALA A 457 21.35 -18.75 20.32
N ALA A 458 22.45 -18.08 19.96
CA ALA A 458 23.40 -17.50 20.91
C ALA A 458 22.79 -16.37 21.79
N GLN A 459 21.63 -15.82 21.42
CA GLN A 459 20.95 -14.76 22.18
C GLN A 459 20.02 -15.29 23.27
N PHE A 460 19.85 -16.62 23.37
CA PHE A 460 18.92 -17.25 24.30
C PHE A 460 19.67 -17.93 25.46
N GLU A 461 19.10 -17.84 26.65
CA GLU A 461 19.66 -18.44 27.85
C GLU A 461 19.72 -19.98 27.79
N ARG A 462 18.81 -20.60 27.03
CA ARG A 462 18.66 -22.02 26.89
C ARG A 462 18.37 -22.41 25.45
N VAL A 463 19.10 -23.38 24.95
CA VAL A 463 18.96 -23.92 23.59
C VAL A 463 18.57 -25.41 23.69
N LEU A 464 17.51 -25.76 22.97
CA LEU A 464 17.03 -27.14 22.81
C LEU A 464 17.24 -27.57 21.37
N VAL A 465 18.07 -28.60 21.14
CA VAL A 465 18.34 -29.13 19.81
C VAL A 465 17.51 -30.37 19.56
N PHE A 466 16.75 -30.35 18.48
CA PHE A 466 15.91 -31.47 18.04
C PHE A 466 16.50 -32.06 16.76
N ALA A 467 16.72 -33.40 16.76
CA ALA A 467 17.07 -34.18 15.59
C ALA A 467 16.22 -35.45 15.58
N GLU A 468 15.85 -35.94 14.40
CA GLU A 468 15.04 -37.14 14.21
C GLU A 468 13.78 -37.17 15.14
N GLN A 469 13.11 -36.02 15.31
CA GLN A 469 11.93 -35.84 16.15
C GLN A 469 12.16 -36.04 17.67
N ARG A 470 13.40 -36.02 18.12
CA ARG A 470 13.80 -36.18 19.52
C ARG A 470 14.63 -34.99 20.00
N LEU A 471 14.49 -34.65 21.28
CA LEU A 471 15.39 -33.73 21.95
C LEU A 471 16.74 -34.45 22.14
N VAL A 472 17.77 -33.93 21.44
CA VAL A 472 19.12 -34.57 21.47
C VAL A 472 20.11 -33.79 22.34
N GLN A 473 19.91 -32.44 22.45
CA GLN A 473 20.75 -31.60 23.30
C GLN A 473 19.90 -30.53 24.02
N ASP A 474 20.32 -30.20 25.24
CA ASP A 474 19.71 -29.20 26.11
C ASP A 474 20.81 -28.54 26.96
N GLY A 475 20.93 -27.21 26.87
CA GLY A 475 21.96 -26.45 27.60
C GLY A 475 22.07 -25.00 27.11
N SER A 476 23.08 -24.27 27.55
CA SER A 476 23.43 -22.97 27.01
C SER A 476 24.07 -23.11 25.61
N TYR A 477 24.00 -22.05 24.82
CA TYR A 477 24.63 -22.07 23.48
C TYR A 477 26.12 -22.37 23.53
N ASP A 478 26.85 -21.73 24.45
CA ASP A 478 28.30 -21.88 24.58
C ASP A 478 28.70 -23.31 24.98
N GLU A 479 27.98 -23.92 25.94
CA GLU A 479 28.19 -25.30 26.36
C GLU A 479 27.96 -26.29 25.21
N LEU A 480 26.86 -26.06 24.44
CA LEU A 480 26.49 -26.96 23.35
C LEU A 480 27.39 -26.80 22.12
N ALA A 481 27.85 -25.57 21.85
CA ALA A 481 28.78 -25.29 20.74
C ALA A 481 30.19 -25.81 21.00
N ALA A 482 30.62 -25.89 22.29
CA ALA A 482 31.91 -26.44 22.68
C ALA A 482 31.96 -27.99 22.69
N ARG A 483 30.80 -28.64 22.83
CA ARG A 483 30.71 -30.11 22.86
C ARG A 483 30.48 -30.68 21.47
N ASP A 484 31.06 -31.88 21.22
CA ASP A 484 30.69 -32.60 20.00
C ASP A 484 29.21 -33.01 20.05
N GLY A 485 28.50 -32.69 18.99
CA GLY A 485 27.08 -32.97 18.90
C GLY A 485 26.39 -32.14 17.79
N GLN A 486 25.09 -32.31 17.70
CA GLN A 486 24.27 -31.79 16.60
C GLN A 486 24.35 -30.25 16.43
N LEU A 487 24.40 -29.48 17.53
CA LEU A 487 24.52 -28.01 17.41
C LEU A 487 25.83 -27.61 16.74
N LYS A 488 26.96 -28.26 17.13
CA LYS A 488 28.28 -27.98 16.57
C LYS A 488 28.33 -28.34 15.07
N GLU A 489 27.68 -29.43 14.67
CA GLU A 489 27.52 -29.79 13.26
C GLU A 489 26.72 -28.75 12.48
N LEU A 490 25.59 -28.25 13.03
CA LEU A 490 24.75 -27.24 12.43
C LEU A 490 25.44 -25.86 12.33
N ILE A 491 26.37 -25.52 13.23
CA ILE A 491 27.15 -24.27 13.18
C ILE A 491 28.26 -24.37 12.11
N GLY A 492 28.81 -25.58 11.90
CA GLY A 492 29.91 -25.83 10.97
C GLY A 492 29.49 -25.98 9.50
N THR A 493 28.21 -26.07 9.23
CA THR A 493 27.61 -26.10 7.89
C THR A 493 27.11 -24.71 7.46
#